data_9c07f3b29a81372bc59b0f3a94584446
#
_entry.id   9c07f3b29a81372bc59b0f3a94584446
#
_cell.length_a   1.000
_cell.length_b   1.000
_cell.length_c   1.000
_cell.angle_alpha   90.00
_cell.angle_beta   90.00
_cell.angle_gamma   90.00
#
_symmetry.space_group_name_H-M   'P 1'
#
loop_
_entity.id
_entity.type
_entity.pdbx_description
1 polymer ?
#
loop_
_entity_poly.entity_id
_entity_poly.type
_entity_poly.pdbx_seq_one_letter_code
_entity_poly.pdbx_strand_id
1 'polypeptide(L)'
;IRHYYFLQKIRFGEQLNLHLADNLTTVNGRIPAMSLQLIFENALKYNEITHRYPLDIDIYAEVGAVIVENSYHPRTDMPEASFGVGMESIQEIYRYYADVQPEYEIKEGKFICRLPLVE
;
A
#
# COMPACT_ATOMS: atom_id res chain seq x y z
N ILE A 1 -7.71 -8.62 -0.11
CA ILE A 1 -7.23 -7.52 -0.98
C ILE A 1 -7.68 -7.68 -2.44
N ARG A 2 -7.70 -8.91 -2.96
CA ARG A 2 -8.11 -9.16 -4.35
C ARG A 2 -9.55 -8.76 -4.61
N HIS A 3 -10.44 -9.02 -3.66
CA HIS A 3 -11.85 -8.64 -3.78
C HIS A 3 -12.00 -7.12 -3.82
N TYR A 4 -11.30 -6.42 -2.92
CA TYR A 4 -11.32 -4.96 -2.89
C TYR A 4 -10.76 -4.38 -4.20
N TYR A 5 -9.65 -4.92 -4.68
CA TYR A 5 -9.05 -4.52 -5.96
C TYR A 5 -10.03 -4.71 -7.12
N PHE A 6 -10.70 -5.86 -7.16
CA PHE A 6 -11.68 -6.15 -8.22
C PHE A 6 -12.76 -5.07 -8.29
N LEU A 7 -13.30 -4.66 -7.14
CA LEU A 7 -14.32 -3.62 -7.11
C LEU A 7 -13.79 -2.28 -7.59
N GLN A 8 -12.58 -1.92 -7.21
CA GLN A 8 -11.96 -0.67 -7.64
C GLN A 8 -11.55 -0.72 -9.11
N LYS A 9 -11.19 -1.89 -9.62
CA LYS A 9 -10.85 -2.06 -11.04
C LYS A 9 -12.04 -1.80 -11.95
N ILE A 10 -13.25 -2.11 -11.52
CA ILE A 10 -14.46 -1.77 -12.24
C ILE A 10 -14.57 -0.26 -12.42
N ARG A 11 -14.24 0.50 -11.37
CA ARG A 11 -14.31 1.96 -11.38
C ARG A 11 -13.22 2.61 -12.23
N PHE A 12 -11.97 2.15 -12.09
CA PHE A 12 -10.81 2.82 -12.69
C PHE A 12 -10.31 2.19 -13.99
N GLY A 13 -10.70 0.95 -14.28
CA GLY A 13 -10.30 0.27 -15.51
C GLY A 13 -8.79 0.11 -15.62
N GLU A 14 -8.24 0.45 -16.78
CA GLU A 14 -6.80 0.30 -17.06
C GLU A 14 -5.92 1.29 -16.28
N GLN A 15 -6.53 2.25 -15.62
CA GLN A 15 -5.80 3.25 -14.83
C GLN A 15 -5.38 2.72 -13.45
N LEU A 16 -5.84 1.54 -13.07
CA LEU A 16 -5.50 0.88 -11.82
C LEU A 16 -4.95 -0.51 -12.09
N ASN A 17 -3.73 -0.77 -11.62
CA ASN A 17 -3.06 -2.05 -11.85
C ASN A 17 -2.44 -2.58 -10.56
N LEU A 18 -2.71 -3.84 -10.24
CA LEU A 18 -2.17 -4.52 -9.06
C LEU A 18 -1.30 -5.69 -9.53
N HIS A 19 -0.08 -5.74 -9.04
CA HIS A 19 0.87 -6.82 -9.31
C HIS A 19 1.27 -7.50 -8.01
N LEU A 20 0.97 -8.78 -7.89
CA LEU A 20 1.34 -9.59 -6.75
C LEU A 20 2.51 -10.48 -7.14
N ALA A 21 3.64 -10.33 -6.48
CA ALA A 21 4.83 -11.12 -6.78
C ALA A 21 4.63 -12.58 -6.36
N ASP A 22 5.27 -13.50 -7.08
CA ASP A 22 5.18 -14.92 -6.79
C ASP A 22 5.76 -15.27 -5.43
N ASN A 23 6.76 -14.53 -4.94
CA ASN A 23 7.41 -14.80 -3.68
C ASN A 23 6.51 -14.57 -2.44
N LEU A 24 5.33 -13.96 -2.63
CA LEU A 24 4.35 -13.83 -1.54
C LEU A 24 3.85 -15.20 -1.05
N THR A 25 3.86 -16.21 -1.88
CA THR A 25 3.43 -17.56 -1.51
C THR A 25 4.41 -18.27 -0.59
N THR A 26 5.64 -17.79 -0.49
CA THR A 26 6.69 -18.38 0.33
C THR A 26 6.94 -17.66 1.64
N VAL A 27 6.12 -16.65 1.95
CA VAL A 27 6.27 -15.86 3.18
C VAL A 27 5.92 -16.69 4.41
N ASN A 28 6.83 -16.68 5.38
CA ASN A 28 6.64 -17.29 6.69
C ASN A 28 6.26 -16.19 7.69
N GLY A 29 4.99 -16.05 7.97
CA GLY A 29 4.50 -15.03 8.88
C GLY A 29 3.25 -14.38 8.34
N ARG A 30 2.81 -13.38 9.04
CA ARG A 30 1.59 -12.64 8.70
C ARG A 30 1.82 -11.15 8.86
N ILE A 31 0.96 -10.38 8.21
CA ILE A 31 0.83 -8.96 8.52
C ILE A 31 -0.54 -8.78 9.20
N PRO A 32 -0.70 -7.75 10.05
CA PRO A 32 -1.98 -7.52 10.69
C PRO A 32 -3.12 -7.37 9.69
N ALA A 33 -4.29 -7.87 10.08
CA ALA A 33 -5.47 -7.78 9.25
C ALA A 33 -5.73 -6.32 8.86
N MET A 34 -6.24 -6.11 7.67
CA MET A 34 -6.57 -4.81 7.10
C MET A 34 -5.38 -3.95 6.67
N SER A 35 -4.14 -4.34 6.98
CA SER A 35 -2.98 -3.51 6.63
C SER A 35 -2.87 -3.24 5.13
N LEU A 36 -2.99 -4.28 4.30
CA LEU A 36 -2.93 -4.11 2.84
C LEU A 36 -4.09 -3.28 2.32
N GLN A 37 -5.29 -3.50 2.84
CA GLN A 37 -6.45 -2.73 2.40
C GLN A 37 -6.33 -1.26 2.75
N LEU A 38 -5.83 -0.94 3.93
CA LEU A 38 -5.62 0.45 4.34
C LEU A 38 -4.59 1.15 3.46
N ILE A 39 -3.51 0.46 3.11
CA ILE A 39 -2.50 1.02 2.20
C ILE A 39 -3.11 1.24 0.81
N PHE A 40 -3.88 0.27 0.32
CA PHE A 40 -4.54 0.37 -0.96
C PHE A 40 -5.51 1.56 -0.98
N GLU A 41 -6.33 1.70 0.05
CA GLU A 41 -7.25 2.83 0.19
C GLU A 41 -6.51 4.16 0.23
N ASN A 42 -5.39 4.20 0.95
CA ASN A 42 -4.54 5.39 1.04
C ASN A 42 -4.02 5.79 -0.35
N ALA A 43 -3.55 4.82 -1.13
CA ALA A 43 -3.08 5.06 -2.49
C ALA A 43 -4.19 5.62 -3.40
N LEU A 44 -5.39 5.06 -3.31
CA LEU A 44 -6.52 5.53 -4.11
C LEU A 44 -6.96 6.93 -3.70
N LYS A 45 -6.94 7.23 -2.41
CA LYS A 45 -7.46 8.50 -1.87
C LYS A 45 -6.55 9.69 -2.19
N TYR A 46 -5.24 9.51 -2.08
CA TYR A 46 -4.31 10.63 -2.13
C TYR A 46 -3.56 10.81 -3.45
N ASN A 47 -3.72 9.90 -4.38
CA ASN A 47 -3.12 10.02 -5.71
C ASN A 47 -4.12 10.47 -6.75
N GLU A 48 -3.64 11.25 -7.71
CA GLU A 48 -4.34 11.50 -8.95
C GLU A 48 -4.23 10.25 -9.80
N ILE A 49 -5.39 9.75 -10.31
CA ILE A 49 -5.44 8.53 -11.11
C ILE A 49 -6.06 8.86 -12.45
N THR A 50 -5.26 8.86 -13.50
CA THR A 50 -5.66 9.23 -14.85
C THR A 50 -4.94 8.34 -15.87
N HIS A 51 -5.26 8.50 -17.15
CA HIS A 51 -4.52 7.82 -18.23
C HIS A 51 -3.05 8.23 -18.24
N ARG A 52 -2.77 9.49 -17.94
CA ARG A 52 -1.41 10.01 -17.88
C ARG A 52 -0.68 9.50 -16.63
N TYR A 53 -1.39 9.36 -15.53
CA TYR A 53 -0.86 8.94 -14.24
C TYR A 53 -1.63 7.74 -13.72
N PRO A 54 -1.43 6.56 -14.32
CA PRO A 54 -2.09 5.35 -13.80
C PRO A 54 -1.53 5.01 -12.42
N LEU A 55 -2.34 4.39 -11.60
CA LEU A 55 -1.90 3.90 -10.31
C LEU A 55 -1.47 2.45 -10.44
N ASP A 56 -0.18 2.22 -10.31
CA ASP A 56 0.41 0.88 -10.31
C ASP A 56 0.80 0.53 -8.87
N ILE A 57 0.34 -0.62 -8.40
CA ILE A 57 0.63 -1.10 -7.06
C ILE A 57 1.33 -2.45 -7.17
N ASP A 58 2.53 -2.53 -6.61
CA ASP A 58 3.33 -3.76 -6.57
C ASP A 58 3.47 -4.24 -5.14
N ILE A 59 3.16 -5.50 -4.89
CA ILE A 59 3.30 -6.12 -3.58
C ILE A 59 4.25 -7.31 -3.71
N TYR A 60 5.30 -7.32 -2.90
CA TYR A 60 6.30 -8.39 -2.91
C TYR A 60 6.87 -8.61 -1.51
N ALA A 61 7.52 -9.74 -1.32
CA ALA A 61 8.10 -10.10 -0.04
C ALA A 61 9.60 -9.78 0.00
N GLU A 62 10.04 -9.37 1.18
CA GLU A 62 11.46 -9.30 1.54
C GLU A 62 11.67 -10.12 2.80
N VAL A 63 12.92 -10.26 3.23
CA VAL A 63 13.22 -10.94 4.50
C VAL A 63 12.54 -10.18 5.64
N GLY A 64 11.61 -10.83 6.31
CA GLY A 64 10.93 -10.28 7.46
C GLY A 64 9.84 -9.25 7.18
N ALA A 65 9.48 -9.03 5.92
CA ALA A 65 8.49 -8.00 5.58
C ALA A 65 7.76 -8.24 4.27
N VAL A 66 6.63 -7.57 4.14
CA VAL A 66 5.94 -7.41 2.87
C VAL A 66 6.10 -5.96 2.46
N ILE A 67 6.47 -5.74 1.20
CA ILE A 67 6.66 -4.41 0.65
C ILE A 67 5.49 -4.07 -0.27
N VAL A 68 4.96 -2.88 -0.12
CA VAL A 68 3.93 -2.34 -1.00
C VAL A 68 4.46 -1.05 -1.62
N GLU A 69 4.61 -1.04 -2.93
CA GLU A 69 5.01 0.14 -3.68
C GLU A 69 3.87 0.61 -4.55
N ASN A 70 3.61 1.90 -4.56
CA ASN A 70 2.62 2.44 -5.48
C ASN A 70 3.12 3.73 -6.12
N SER A 71 2.59 4.01 -7.32
CA SER A 71 2.86 5.27 -8.00
C SER A 71 2.51 6.44 -7.09
N TYR A 72 3.35 7.47 -7.08
CA TYR A 72 3.15 8.64 -6.24
C TYR A 72 2.91 9.87 -7.11
N HIS A 73 1.65 10.23 -7.23
CA HIS A 73 1.18 11.44 -7.90
C HIS A 73 0.13 12.09 -7.00
N PRO A 74 0.57 12.82 -5.97
CA PRO A 74 -0.36 13.35 -4.97
C PRO A 74 -1.35 14.32 -5.62
N ARG A 75 -2.58 14.25 -5.18
CA ARG A 75 -3.62 15.17 -5.61
C ARG A 75 -3.27 16.58 -5.15
N THR A 76 -3.47 17.55 -6.04
CA THR A 76 -3.14 18.95 -5.76
C THR A 76 -4.08 19.60 -4.74
N ASP A 77 -5.26 19.01 -4.54
CA ASP A 77 -6.25 19.50 -3.58
C ASP A 77 -6.07 18.91 -2.18
N MET A 78 -5.01 18.14 -1.96
CA MET A 78 -4.72 17.50 -0.68
C MET A 78 -3.43 18.04 -0.05
N PRO A 79 -3.39 18.25 1.28
CA PRO A 79 -2.15 18.60 1.96
C PRO A 79 -1.08 17.50 1.80
N GLU A 80 0.19 17.89 1.74
CA GLU A 80 1.30 16.93 1.64
C GLU A 80 1.32 15.92 2.79
N ALA A 81 0.88 16.34 3.98
CA ALA A 81 0.86 15.47 5.15
C ALA A 81 -0.22 14.38 5.10
N SER A 82 -1.09 14.37 4.09
CA SER A 82 -2.23 13.45 4.02
C SER A 82 -1.81 11.97 4.02
N PHE A 83 -0.71 11.62 3.34
CA PHE A 83 -0.18 10.25 3.36
C PHE A 83 0.24 9.82 4.75
N GLY A 84 0.87 10.72 5.51
CA GLY A 84 1.24 10.42 6.90
C GLY A 84 0.04 10.14 7.77
N VAL A 85 -1.05 10.87 7.60
CA VAL A 85 -2.31 10.64 8.32
C VAL A 85 -2.86 9.25 7.99
N GLY A 86 -2.83 8.86 6.72
CA GLY A 86 -3.26 7.52 6.33
C GLY A 86 -2.41 6.42 6.98
N MET A 87 -1.11 6.65 7.12
CA MET A 87 -0.21 5.69 7.74
C MET A 87 -0.41 5.54 9.24
N GLU A 88 -0.93 6.56 9.92
CA GLU A 88 -1.20 6.47 11.36
C GLU A 88 -2.12 5.32 11.72
N SER A 89 -3.13 5.05 10.92
CA SER A 89 -4.07 3.94 11.16
C SER A 89 -3.36 2.59 11.11
N ILE A 90 -2.43 2.42 10.18
CA ILE A 90 -1.66 1.18 10.04
C ILE A 90 -0.69 1.03 11.20
N GLN A 91 -0.06 2.12 11.62
CA GLN A 91 0.85 2.14 12.76
C GLN A 91 0.13 1.76 14.05
N GLU A 92 -1.10 2.23 14.26
CA GLU A 92 -1.92 1.87 15.42
C GLU A 92 -2.24 0.37 15.45
N ILE A 93 -2.59 -0.20 14.30
CA ILE A 93 -2.86 -1.64 14.21
C ILE A 93 -1.61 -2.43 14.62
N TYR A 94 -0.43 -2.02 14.15
CA TYR A 94 0.80 -2.71 14.50
C TYR A 94 1.13 -2.67 15.99
N ARG A 95 0.75 -1.64 16.70
CA ARG A 95 0.97 -1.55 18.16
C ARG A 95 0.31 -2.68 18.92
N TYR A 96 -0.78 -3.23 18.40
CA TYR A 96 -1.46 -4.37 19.05
C TYR A 96 -0.74 -5.69 18.84
N TYR A 97 0.06 -5.82 17.79
CA TYR A 97 0.57 -7.11 17.36
C TYR A 97 2.06 -7.31 17.58
N ALA A 98 2.84 -6.24 17.64
CA ALA A 98 4.29 -6.40 17.68
C ALA A 98 4.99 -5.14 18.19
N ASP A 99 6.28 -5.33 18.54
CA ASP A 99 7.17 -4.22 18.91
C ASP A 99 7.76 -3.52 17.68
N VAL A 100 7.44 -4.01 16.48
CA VAL A 100 7.93 -3.43 15.23
C VAL A 100 6.84 -2.58 14.60
N GLN A 101 7.25 -1.58 13.82
CA GLN A 101 6.35 -0.65 13.18
C GLN A 101 6.55 -0.64 11.66
N PRO A 102 5.50 -0.37 10.89
CA PRO A 102 5.66 -0.16 9.45
C PRO A 102 6.45 1.12 9.20
N GLU A 103 7.22 1.10 8.14
CA GLU A 103 7.99 2.25 7.68
C GLU A 103 7.56 2.59 6.27
N TYR A 104 7.66 3.86 5.91
CA TYR A 104 7.38 4.28 4.55
C TYR A 104 8.34 5.37 4.11
N GLU A 105 8.54 5.47 2.80
CA GLU A 105 9.32 6.53 2.19
C GLU A 105 8.76 6.86 0.81
N ILE A 106 9.08 8.05 0.32
CA ILE A 106 8.77 8.49 -1.04
C ILE A 106 10.08 8.59 -1.77
N LYS A 107 10.22 7.82 -2.85
CA LYS A 107 11.48 7.73 -3.58
C LYS A 107 11.21 7.46 -5.05
N GLU A 108 11.85 8.25 -5.92
CA GLU A 108 11.78 8.04 -7.37
C GLU A 108 10.35 7.94 -7.92
N GLY A 109 9.47 8.80 -7.43
CA GLY A 109 8.09 8.83 -7.89
C GLY A 109 7.21 7.72 -7.35
N LYS A 110 7.64 7.05 -6.29
CA LYS A 110 6.89 5.97 -5.66
C LYS A 110 6.75 6.19 -4.16
N PHE A 111 5.61 5.75 -3.63
CA PHE A 111 5.38 5.61 -2.21
C PHE A 111 5.64 4.16 -1.85
N ILE A 112 6.60 3.91 -0.99
CA ILE A 112 7.05 2.57 -0.64
C ILE A 112 6.80 2.34 0.85
N CYS A 113 6.02 1.31 1.15
CA CYS A 113 5.70 0.95 2.52
C CYS A 113 6.24 -0.44 2.84
N ARG A 114 6.95 -0.55 3.97
CA ARG A 114 7.47 -1.82 4.47
C ARG A 114 6.63 -2.27 5.65
N LEU A 115 5.96 -3.41 5.49
CA LEU A 115 5.11 -4.00 6.52
C LEU A 115 5.84 -5.18 7.17
N PRO A 116 6.37 -5.01 8.40
CA PRO A 116 7.02 -6.13 9.08
C PRO A 116 6.08 -7.30 9.30
N LEU A 117 6.62 -8.52 9.17
CA LEU A 117 5.87 -9.74 9.48
C LEU A 117 5.73 -9.88 11.00
N VAL A 118 4.58 -10.33 11.42
CA VAL A 118 4.27 -10.63 12.83
C VAL A 118 3.93 -12.12 12.96
N GLU A 119 4.04 -12.65 14.15
CA GLU A 119 3.73 -14.06 14.41
C GLU A 119 2.26 -14.29 14.76
#